data_8f0a3771666fc8f1f40c51624036eea2
#
_entry.id   8f0a3771666fc8f1f40c51624036eea2
#
_cell.length_a   1.000
_cell.length_b   1.000
_cell.length_c   1.000
_cell.angle_alpha   90.00
_cell.angle_beta   90.00
_cell.angle_gamma   90.00
#
_symmetry.space_group_name_H-M   'P 1'
#
loop_
_entity.id
_entity.type
_entity.pdbx_description
1 polymer ?
#
loop_
_entity_poly.entity_id
_entity_poly.type
_entity_poly.pdbx_seq_one_letter_code
_entity_poly.pdbx_strand_id
1 'polypeptide(L)'
;MQEQNPIVLMNFSGIYREEEFWKNRQVSWIELQDVCGTNCYCDEEAIAEINKRTENYPTAGIHFIDSGNYHYMTRLWLTRMDQPFCLLVYDNHTDMQPPAFGGILSCGGWIAAALEELENLKYVILVGPDEAAYEQVDENLKDRVIFLSREKLQVMNDEERNWFLRETVSEVCNWRKSEGLQEDAEKFLPLYISVDKDVLCTEDAQTTWSQEIGRASCRERV
;
A
#
# COMPACT_ATOMS: atom_id res chain seq x y z
N MET A 1 17.75 -7.73 23.05
CA MET A 1 16.87 -6.57 22.83
C MET A 1 16.15 -6.82 21.53
N GLN A 2 14.82 -6.87 21.53
CA GLN A 2 14.10 -6.88 20.25
C GLN A 2 14.40 -5.53 19.60
N GLU A 3 15.00 -5.54 18.42
CA GLU A 3 15.08 -4.35 17.58
C GLU A 3 13.64 -3.90 17.32
N GLN A 4 13.28 -2.74 17.84
CA GLN A 4 11.99 -2.16 17.51
C GLN A 4 12.02 -1.81 16.03
N ASN A 5 11.03 -2.26 15.28
CA ASN A 5 10.88 -1.87 13.88
C ASN A 5 10.89 -0.33 13.78
N PRO A 6 11.69 0.24 12.88
CA PRO A 6 11.80 1.69 12.76
C PRO A 6 10.46 2.30 12.31
N ILE A 7 10.19 3.50 12.85
CA ILE A 7 9.09 4.34 12.38
C ILE A 7 9.73 5.47 11.57
N VAL A 8 9.33 5.58 10.32
CA VAL A 8 9.83 6.59 9.38
C VAL A 8 8.70 7.53 8.98
N LEU A 9 8.95 8.82 9.10
CA LEU A 9 8.04 9.88 8.66
C LEU A 9 8.64 10.53 7.41
N MET A 10 7.96 10.38 6.27
CA MET A 10 8.34 10.98 4.99
C MET A 10 7.62 12.31 4.87
N ASN A 11 8.36 13.40 4.94
CA ASN A 11 7.81 14.75 5.05
C ASN A 11 7.87 15.48 3.70
N PHE A 12 6.80 15.38 2.93
CA PHE A 12 6.65 16.08 1.65
C PHE A 12 5.93 17.42 1.79
N SER A 13 4.86 17.49 2.60
CA SER A 13 4.02 18.69 2.72
C SER A 13 4.21 19.45 4.04
N GLY A 14 4.79 18.81 5.04
CA GLY A 14 4.91 19.35 6.40
C GLY A 14 3.73 18.99 7.31
N ILE A 15 2.72 18.27 6.82
CA ILE A 15 1.49 17.96 7.57
C ILE A 15 1.76 17.26 8.91
N TYR A 16 2.75 16.36 8.97
CA TYR A 16 3.06 15.64 10.21
C TYR A 16 3.64 16.54 11.32
N ARG A 17 4.12 17.74 11.00
CA ARG A 17 4.61 18.67 12.01
C ARG A 17 3.49 19.25 12.88
N GLU A 18 2.27 19.25 12.36
CA GLU A 18 1.07 19.69 13.06
C GLU A 18 0.43 18.58 13.89
N GLU A 19 0.86 17.32 13.68
CA GLU A 19 0.33 16.13 14.36
C GLU A 19 1.09 15.81 15.65
N GLU A 20 0.45 15.00 16.52
CA GLU A 20 1.01 14.64 17.82
C GLU A 20 1.34 13.16 18.01
N PHE A 21 0.87 12.28 17.12
CA PHE A 21 0.97 10.83 17.27
C PHE A 21 2.42 10.31 17.39
N TRP A 22 3.37 11.04 16.86
CA TRP A 22 4.78 10.68 16.82
C TRP A 22 5.62 11.23 17.99
N LYS A 23 5.14 12.27 18.72
CA LYS A 23 5.92 13.02 19.73
C LYS A 23 6.52 12.17 20.87
N ASN A 24 5.85 11.06 21.21
CA ASN A 24 6.31 10.15 22.29
C ASN A 24 6.91 8.84 21.74
N ARG A 25 7.37 8.84 20.50
CA ARG A 25 7.93 7.67 19.82
C ARG A 25 9.30 8.00 19.26
N GLN A 26 10.15 6.98 19.16
CA GLN A 26 11.41 7.13 18.42
C GLN A 26 11.07 7.04 16.93
N VAL A 27 11.22 8.14 16.23
CA VAL A 27 10.91 8.27 14.80
C VAL A 27 12.10 8.84 14.04
N SER A 28 12.21 8.44 12.78
CA SER A 28 13.17 9.02 11.84
C SER A 28 12.42 9.88 10.83
N TRP A 29 12.92 11.09 10.59
CA TRP A 29 12.36 11.99 9.58
C TRP A 29 13.17 11.94 8.31
N ILE A 30 12.48 11.87 7.17
CA ILE A 30 13.05 12.05 5.84
C ILE A 30 12.42 13.32 5.25
N GLU A 31 13.21 14.38 5.16
CA GLU A 31 12.75 15.66 4.61
C GLU A 31 12.75 15.59 3.09
N LEU A 32 11.59 15.84 2.49
CA LEU A 32 11.33 15.74 1.05
C LEU A 32 10.59 16.96 0.49
N GLN A 33 10.37 17.99 1.31
CA GLN A 33 9.64 19.21 0.92
C GLN A 33 10.31 20.01 -0.19
N ASP A 34 11.63 19.90 -0.33
CA ASP A 34 12.43 20.56 -1.35
C ASP A 34 12.58 19.73 -2.65
N VAL A 35 12.05 18.52 -2.70
CA VAL A 35 12.08 17.67 -3.90
C VAL A 35 10.92 18.06 -4.81
N CYS A 36 11.25 18.66 -5.96
CA CYS A 36 10.27 18.99 -6.98
C CYS A 36 9.78 17.74 -7.72
N GLY A 37 8.63 17.84 -8.40
CA GLY A 37 8.12 16.74 -9.24
C GLY A 37 7.51 15.58 -8.45
N THR A 38 7.04 15.82 -7.22
CA THR A 38 6.57 14.75 -6.31
C THR A 38 5.05 14.75 -6.07
N ASN A 39 4.35 15.83 -6.36
CA ASN A 39 2.92 15.95 -6.00
C ASN A 39 2.01 15.22 -7.00
N CYS A 40 1.30 14.21 -6.56
CA CYS A 40 0.47 13.27 -7.35
C CYS A 40 1.22 12.44 -8.38
N TYR A 41 2.30 12.97 -8.94
CA TYR A 41 3.17 12.36 -9.94
C TYR A 41 4.61 12.43 -9.45
N CYS A 42 5.41 11.43 -9.83
CA CYS A 42 6.82 11.39 -9.47
C CYS A 42 7.66 11.17 -10.73
N ASP A 43 8.41 12.19 -11.14
CA ASP A 43 9.30 12.09 -12.27
C ASP A 43 10.61 11.35 -11.92
N GLU A 44 11.41 11.04 -12.94
CA GLU A 44 12.63 10.25 -12.77
C GLU A 44 13.67 10.94 -11.86
N GLU A 45 13.77 12.27 -11.92
CA GLU A 45 14.69 13.05 -11.10
C GLU A 45 14.25 13.03 -9.63
N ALA A 46 12.95 13.16 -9.38
CA ALA A 46 12.39 13.02 -8.04
C ALA A 46 12.57 11.61 -7.48
N ILE A 47 12.32 10.57 -8.29
CA ILE A 47 12.56 9.17 -7.89
C ILE A 47 14.02 8.96 -7.49
N ALA A 48 14.96 9.47 -8.26
CA ALA A 48 16.39 9.32 -7.97
C ALA A 48 16.76 10.02 -6.64
N GLU A 49 16.29 11.25 -6.41
CA GLU A 49 16.57 11.98 -5.18
C GLU A 49 15.90 11.35 -3.96
N ILE A 50 14.64 10.89 -4.09
CA ILE A 50 13.95 10.16 -3.03
C ILE A 50 14.70 8.86 -2.69
N ASN A 51 15.08 8.08 -3.68
CA ASN A 51 15.82 6.84 -3.46
C ASN A 51 17.13 7.08 -2.71
N LYS A 52 17.86 8.14 -3.05
CA LYS A 52 19.09 8.54 -2.37
C LYS A 52 18.84 8.90 -0.90
N ARG A 53 17.77 9.67 -0.61
CA ARG A 53 17.43 10.07 0.77
C ARG A 53 16.90 8.92 1.62
N THR A 54 16.35 7.90 0.99
CA THR A 54 15.78 6.75 1.67
C THR A 54 16.72 5.53 1.72
N GLU A 55 17.88 5.54 1.06
CA GLU A 55 18.77 4.38 0.89
C GLU A 55 19.21 3.70 2.19
N ASN A 56 19.39 4.48 3.26
CA ASN A 56 19.84 3.99 4.56
C ASN A 56 18.70 3.54 5.49
N TYR A 57 17.45 3.55 5.01
CA TYR A 57 16.29 3.13 5.79
C TYR A 57 15.81 1.75 5.32
N PRO A 58 15.50 0.83 6.24
CA PRO A 58 15.04 -0.51 5.87
C PRO A 58 13.60 -0.47 5.34
N THR A 59 13.28 -1.44 4.48
CA THR A 59 11.90 -1.66 4.01
C THR A 59 11.00 -2.22 5.12
N ALA A 60 11.57 -2.97 6.07
CA ALA A 60 10.85 -3.45 7.24
C ALA A 60 10.65 -2.32 8.26
N GLY A 61 9.40 -2.09 8.68
CA GLY A 61 9.07 -1.03 9.62
C GLY A 61 7.69 -0.43 9.35
N ILE A 62 7.46 0.76 9.89
CA ILE A 62 6.25 1.54 9.64
C ILE A 62 6.65 2.83 8.94
N HIS A 63 6.19 3.02 7.73
CA HIS A 63 6.43 4.21 6.93
C HIS A 63 5.16 5.05 6.84
N PHE A 64 5.20 6.27 7.34
CA PHE A 64 4.15 7.25 7.15
C PHE A 64 4.50 8.09 5.92
N ILE A 65 3.65 8.07 4.90
CA ILE A 65 3.93 8.58 3.55
C ILE A 65 3.22 9.94 3.30
N ASP A 66 3.09 10.78 4.32
CA ASP A 66 2.44 12.10 4.17
C ASP A 66 0.96 11.98 3.75
N SER A 67 0.55 12.48 2.61
CA SER A 67 -0.83 12.41 2.09
C SER A 67 -0.96 11.41 0.93
N GLY A 68 -2.20 11.10 0.52
CA GLY A 68 -2.50 10.22 -0.62
C GLY A 68 -1.85 10.65 -1.93
N ASN A 69 -1.51 11.94 -2.10
CA ASN A 69 -0.75 12.43 -3.25
C ASN A 69 0.60 11.71 -3.43
N TYR A 70 1.14 11.14 -2.39
CA TYR A 70 2.44 10.47 -2.37
C TYR A 70 2.31 8.95 -2.21
N HIS A 71 1.12 8.37 -2.40
CA HIS A 71 0.89 6.93 -2.21
C HIS A 71 1.78 6.06 -3.11
N TYR A 72 2.22 6.58 -4.26
CA TYR A 72 3.22 5.92 -5.11
C TYR A 72 4.54 5.57 -4.40
N MET A 73 4.82 6.19 -3.25
CA MET A 73 6.00 5.85 -2.45
C MET A 73 6.02 4.39 -2.02
N THR A 74 4.84 3.78 -1.83
CA THR A 74 4.72 2.35 -1.58
C THR A 74 5.48 1.56 -2.63
N ARG A 75 5.28 1.85 -3.94
CA ARG A 75 6.02 1.19 -5.01
C ARG A 75 7.53 1.37 -4.88
N LEU A 76 8.02 2.56 -4.51
CA LEU A 76 9.46 2.79 -4.34
C LEU A 76 10.04 1.95 -3.18
N TRP A 77 9.30 1.73 -2.11
CA TRP A 77 9.70 0.80 -1.05
C TRP A 77 9.68 -0.65 -1.54
N LEU A 78 8.69 -1.05 -2.32
CA LEU A 78 8.57 -2.40 -2.86
C LEU A 78 9.70 -2.78 -3.81
N THR A 79 10.33 -1.83 -4.52
CA THR A 79 11.51 -2.11 -5.38
C THR A 79 12.68 -2.71 -4.61
N ARG A 80 12.71 -2.58 -3.29
CA ARG A 80 13.78 -3.07 -2.41
C ARG A 80 13.52 -4.47 -1.84
N MET A 81 12.37 -5.06 -2.20
CA MET A 81 12.05 -6.43 -1.82
C MET A 81 12.80 -7.40 -2.74
N ASP A 82 13.82 -8.05 -2.21
CA ASP A 82 14.74 -8.93 -2.94
C ASP A 82 14.28 -10.40 -3.04
N GLN A 83 13.13 -10.71 -2.44
CA GLN A 83 12.50 -12.04 -2.46
C GLN A 83 11.03 -11.94 -2.83
N PRO A 84 10.40 -13.04 -3.30
CA PRO A 84 8.97 -13.06 -3.59
C PRO A 84 8.12 -12.61 -2.39
N PHE A 85 7.13 -11.78 -2.64
CA PHE A 85 6.25 -11.21 -1.61
C PHE A 85 4.83 -10.99 -2.13
N CYS A 86 3.90 -10.73 -1.21
CA CYS A 86 2.53 -10.32 -1.50
C CYS A 86 2.29 -8.91 -0.95
N LEU A 87 1.34 -8.20 -1.54
CA LEU A 87 0.93 -6.86 -1.15
C LEU A 87 -0.53 -6.87 -0.73
N LEU A 88 -0.82 -6.35 0.46
CA LEU A 88 -2.18 -6.07 0.92
C LEU A 88 -2.38 -4.55 0.92
N VAL A 89 -3.39 -4.09 0.20
CA VAL A 89 -3.73 -2.67 0.08
C VAL A 89 -5.14 -2.44 0.61
N TYR A 90 -5.25 -1.51 1.54
CA TYR A 90 -6.51 -0.91 1.95
C TYR A 90 -6.59 0.48 1.35
N ASP A 91 -7.57 0.71 0.49
CA ASP A 91 -7.71 1.96 -0.26
C ASP A 91 -9.17 2.13 -0.70
N ASN A 92 -9.61 3.36 -0.90
CA ASN A 92 -10.89 3.64 -1.53
C ASN A 92 -10.79 3.68 -3.07
N HIS A 93 -9.56 3.73 -3.60
CA HIS A 93 -9.22 3.77 -5.02
C HIS A 93 -8.54 2.48 -5.48
N THR A 94 -8.57 2.21 -6.77
CA THR A 94 -7.87 1.03 -7.30
C THR A 94 -6.37 1.22 -7.41
N ASP A 95 -5.91 2.46 -7.55
CA ASP A 95 -4.53 2.84 -7.83
C ASP A 95 -3.88 2.04 -8.98
N MET A 96 -4.74 1.62 -9.92
CA MET A 96 -4.39 0.84 -11.12
C MET A 96 -4.78 1.57 -12.40
N GLN A 97 -4.85 2.90 -12.36
CA GLN A 97 -5.09 3.71 -13.53
C GLN A 97 -3.94 3.56 -14.54
N PRO A 98 -4.26 3.58 -15.85
CA PRO A 98 -3.21 3.57 -16.87
C PRO A 98 -2.29 4.78 -16.71
N PRO A 99 -0.98 4.62 -17.01
CA PRO A 99 -0.03 5.70 -16.83
C PRO A 99 -0.41 6.92 -17.68
N ALA A 100 -0.41 8.08 -17.03
CA ALA A 100 -0.58 9.37 -17.70
C ALA A 100 0.78 9.91 -18.18
N PHE A 101 0.76 10.84 -19.12
CA PHE A 101 1.93 11.63 -19.52
C PHE A 101 3.22 10.83 -19.77
N GLY A 102 3.14 9.79 -20.62
CA GLY A 102 4.33 9.05 -21.06
C GLY A 102 4.89 8.05 -20.05
N GLY A 103 4.07 7.59 -19.12
CA GLY A 103 4.48 6.52 -18.18
C GLY A 103 5.00 7.03 -16.84
N ILE A 104 4.80 8.30 -16.52
CA ILE A 104 5.21 8.87 -15.24
C ILE A 104 4.48 8.17 -14.08
N LEU A 105 5.21 7.85 -13.03
CA LEU A 105 4.66 7.24 -11.83
C LEU A 105 3.65 8.18 -11.15
N SER A 106 2.49 7.67 -10.74
CA SER A 106 1.44 8.47 -10.11
C SER A 106 0.84 7.79 -8.89
N CYS A 107 0.21 8.59 -8.01
CA CYS A 107 -0.52 8.05 -6.86
C CYS A 107 -1.68 7.13 -7.30
N GLY A 108 -2.38 7.44 -8.39
CA GLY A 108 -3.50 6.61 -8.88
C GLY A 108 -3.11 5.45 -9.79
N GLY A 109 -1.82 5.22 -10.09
CA GLY A 109 -1.36 4.17 -11.01
C GLY A 109 -0.23 3.30 -10.47
N TRP A 110 0.17 3.48 -9.22
CA TRP A 110 1.35 2.83 -8.66
C TRP A 110 1.21 1.31 -8.51
N ILE A 111 -0.01 0.79 -8.27
CA ILE A 111 -0.25 -0.65 -8.18
C ILE A 111 -0.09 -1.31 -9.56
N ALA A 112 -0.62 -0.68 -10.62
CA ALA A 112 -0.42 -1.17 -11.99
C ALA A 112 1.08 -1.22 -12.33
N ALA A 113 1.80 -0.12 -12.08
CA ALA A 113 3.26 -0.07 -12.30
C ALA A 113 4.01 -1.12 -11.47
N ALA A 114 3.60 -1.36 -10.21
CA ALA A 114 4.22 -2.39 -9.37
C ALA A 114 3.98 -3.81 -9.94
N LEU A 115 2.76 -4.10 -10.40
CA LEU A 115 2.42 -5.39 -11.01
C LEU A 115 3.17 -5.64 -12.31
N GLU A 116 3.40 -4.61 -13.12
CA GLU A 116 4.11 -4.73 -14.39
C GLU A 116 5.63 -4.86 -14.22
N GLU A 117 6.22 -4.15 -13.26
CA GLU A 117 7.66 -3.98 -13.19
C GLU A 117 8.33 -4.82 -12.10
N LEU A 118 7.61 -5.23 -11.03
CA LEU A 118 8.21 -5.94 -9.91
C LEU A 118 7.99 -7.45 -10.04
N GLU A 119 8.99 -8.16 -10.53
CA GLU A 119 8.97 -9.62 -10.68
C GLU A 119 8.72 -10.37 -9.35
N ASN A 120 9.19 -9.80 -8.25
CA ASN A 120 9.02 -10.37 -6.92
C ASN A 120 7.62 -10.17 -6.33
N LEU A 121 6.83 -9.22 -6.82
CA LEU A 121 5.44 -9.06 -6.43
C LEU A 121 4.60 -10.17 -7.05
N LYS A 122 4.07 -11.09 -6.23
CA LYS A 122 3.31 -12.23 -6.71
C LYS A 122 1.83 -11.94 -6.81
N TYR A 123 1.24 -11.44 -5.74
CA TYR A 123 -0.18 -11.10 -5.67
C TYR A 123 -0.41 -9.80 -4.95
N VAL A 124 -1.47 -9.12 -5.34
CA VAL A 124 -2.05 -7.97 -4.63
C VAL A 124 -3.41 -8.37 -4.08
N ILE A 125 -3.64 -8.15 -2.80
CA ILE A 125 -4.95 -8.21 -2.16
C ILE A 125 -5.42 -6.77 -2.04
N LEU A 126 -6.42 -6.38 -2.82
CA LEU A 126 -6.95 -5.02 -2.89
C LEU A 126 -8.31 -4.97 -2.20
N VAL A 127 -8.42 -4.16 -1.15
CA VAL A 127 -9.57 -4.08 -0.26
C VAL A 127 -10.10 -2.66 -0.21
N GLY A 128 -11.35 -2.45 -0.58
CA GLY A 128 -12.05 -1.18 -0.36
C GLY A 128 -12.60 -0.46 -1.59
N PRO A 129 -11.99 -0.49 -2.77
CA PRO A 129 -12.55 0.20 -3.93
C PRO A 129 -13.93 -0.33 -4.32
N ASP A 130 -14.71 0.48 -5.02
CA ASP A 130 -16.01 0.03 -5.56
C ASP A 130 -15.83 -0.90 -6.78
N GLU A 131 -16.86 -1.71 -7.05
CA GLU A 131 -16.85 -2.67 -8.17
C GLU A 131 -16.74 -1.97 -9.52
N ALA A 132 -17.38 -0.82 -9.70
CA ALA A 132 -17.38 -0.10 -10.97
C ALA A 132 -16.00 0.48 -11.30
N ALA A 133 -15.26 0.95 -10.31
CA ALA A 133 -13.88 1.39 -10.48
C ALA A 133 -12.95 0.21 -10.84
N TYR A 134 -13.15 -0.95 -10.20
CA TYR A 134 -12.35 -2.14 -10.50
C TYR A 134 -12.67 -2.73 -11.90
N GLU A 135 -13.90 -2.62 -12.39
CA GLU A 135 -14.26 -3.05 -13.75
C GLU A 135 -13.44 -2.33 -14.83
N GLN A 136 -13.00 -1.10 -14.58
CA GLN A 136 -12.21 -0.28 -15.51
C GLN A 136 -10.71 -0.63 -15.52
N VAL A 137 -10.25 -1.46 -14.60
CA VAL A 137 -8.85 -1.92 -14.56
C VAL A 137 -8.57 -2.85 -15.72
N ASP A 138 -7.35 -2.75 -16.29
CA ASP A 138 -6.90 -3.63 -17.38
C ASP A 138 -6.98 -5.11 -16.96
N GLU A 139 -7.64 -5.91 -17.79
CA GLU A 139 -7.84 -7.35 -17.54
C GLU A 139 -6.52 -8.11 -17.33
N ASN A 140 -5.44 -7.71 -18.00
CA ASN A 140 -4.14 -8.36 -17.86
C ASN A 140 -3.52 -8.20 -16.45
N LEU A 141 -3.96 -7.21 -15.69
CA LEU A 141 -3.49 -6.98 -14.32
C LEU A 141 -4.32 -7.79 -13.31
N LYS A 142 -5.57 -8.12 -13.64
CA LYS A 142 -6.53 -8.75 -12.72
C LYS A 142 -6.15 -10.18 -12.32
N ASP A 143 -5.41 -10.91 -13.12
CA ASP A 143 -5.00 -12.29 -12.85
C ASP A 143 -4.18 -12.45 -11.54
N ARG A 144 -3.52 -11.37 -11.12
CA ARG A 144 -2.72 -11.33 -9.89
C ARG A 144 -3.32 -10.48 -8.79
N VAL A 145 -4.60 -10.08 -8.93
CA VAL A 145 -5.31 -9.25 -7.96
C VAL A 145 -6.47 -10.01 -7.35
N ILE A 146 -6.47 -10.14 -6.03
CA ILE A 146 -7.61 -10.62 -5.29
C ILE A 146 -8.34 -9.40 -4.77
N PHE A 147 -9.54 -9.19 -5.30
CA PHE A 147 -10.31 -7.98 -5.05
C PHE A 147 -11.46 -8.21 -4.07
N LEU A 148 -11.51 -7.39 -3.04
CA LEU A 148 -12.62 -7.31 -2.10
C LEU A 148 -13.23 -5.91 -2.13
N SER A 149 -14.36 -5.79 -2.82
CA SER A 149 -15.03 -4.51 -3.00
C SER A 149 -15.64 -3.97 -1.71
N ARG A 150 -15.84 -2.65 -1.68
CA ARG A 150 -16.58 -1.96 -0.62
C ARG A 150 -17.98 -2.53 -0.44
N GLU A 151 -18.68 -2.83 -1.54
CA GLU A 151 -20.02 -3.41 -1.53
C GLU A 151 -20.05 -4.77 -0.84
N LYS A 152 -19.06 -5.62 -1.09
CA LYS A 152 -18.92 -6.91 -0.39
C LYS A 152 -18.63 -6.74 1.09
N LEU A 153 -17.74 -5.80 1.44
CA LEU A 153 -17.42 -5.50 2.84
C LEU A 153 -18.64 -5.00 3.61
N GLN A 154 -19.51 -4.20 3.00
CA GLN A 154 -20.70 -3.64 3.65
C GLN A 154 -21.75 -4.68 4.05
N VAL A 155 -21.83 -5.81 3.34
CA VAL A 155 -22.79 -6.88 3.64
C VAL A 155 -22.24 -7.95 4.57
N MET A 156 -20.93 -8.00 4.78
CA MET A 156 -20.26 -8.90 5.71
C MET A 156 -20.32 -8.35 7.14
N ASN A 157 -20.50 -9.24 8.12
CA ASN A 157 -20.24 -8.91 9.51
C ASN A 157 -18.72 -8.99 9.83
N ASP A 158 -18.30 -8.59 11.03
CA ASP A 158 -16.90 -8.50 11.41
C ASP A 158 -16.19 -9.86 11.43
N GLU A 159 -16.90 -10.92 11.84
CA GLU A 159 -16.35 -12.28 11.84
C GLU A 159 -16.10 -12.77 10.41
N GLU A 160 -17.03 -12.50 9.49
CA GLU A 160 -16.91 -12.83 8.07
C GLU A 160 -15.77 -12.08 7.40
N ARG A 161 -15.62 -10.76 7.66
CA ARG A 161 -14.50 -9.95 7.15
C ARG A 161 -13.16 -10.48 7.63
N ASN A 162 -13.03 -10.72 8.94
CA ASN A 162 -11.80 -11.24 9.54
C ASN A 162 -11.46 -12.62 9.01
N TRP A 163 -12.45 -13.50 8.89
CA TRP A 163 -12.25 -14.83 8.34
C TRP A 163 -11.79 -14.76 6.88
N PHE A 164 -12.49 -13.99 6.05
CA PHE A 164 -12.16 -13.84 4.64
C PHE A 164 -10.72 -13.33 4.44
N LEU A 165 -10.35 -12.26 5.14
CA LEU A 165 -8.99 -11.70 5.04
C LEU A 165 -7.92 -12.69 5.47
N ARG A 166 -8.13 -13.41 6.57
CA ARG A 166 -7.17 -14.42 7.06
C ARG A 166 -7.00 -15.56 6.07
N GLU A 167 -8.09 -16.10 5.55
CA GLU A 167 -8.04 -17.17 4.55
C GLU A 167 -7.36 -16.70 3.28
N THR A 168 -7.74 -15.53 2.74
CA THR A 168 -7.13 -14.96 1.54
C THR A 168 -5.63 -14.74 1.72
N VAL A 169 -5.21 -14.11 2.81
CA VAL A 169 -3.77 -13.91 3.10
C VAL A 169 -3.05 -15.25 3.25
N SER A 170 -3.65 -16.21 3.95
CA SER A 170 -3.08 -17.53 4.12
C SER A 170 -2.90 -18.27 2.79
N GLU A 171 -3.91 -18.26 1.94
CA GLU A 171 -3.85 -18.90 0.62
C GLU A 171 -2.79 -18.28 -0.27
N VAL A 172 -2.79 -16.95 -0.37
CA VAL A 172 -1.88 -16.19 -1.22
C VAL A 172 -0.43 -16.27 -0.75
N CYS A 173 -0.20 -16.17 0.55
CA CYS A 173 1.15 -16.30 1.10
C CYS A 173 1.67 -17.75 1.09
N ASN A 174 0.80 -18.75 0.98
CA ASN A 174 1.16 -20.16 0.80
C ASN A 174 1.43 -20.56 -0.66
N TRP A 175 1.58 -19.59 -1.55
CA TRP A 175 1.78 -19.76 -3.00
C TRP A 175 2.80 -20.86 -3.38
N ARG A 176 3.82 -21.13 -2.58
CA ARG A 176 4.79 -22.20 -2.84
C ARG A 176 4.20 -23.60 -2.94
N LYS A 177 3.02 -23.85 -2.34
CA LYS A 177 2.31 -25.13 -2.47
C LYS A 177 1.77 -25.36 -3.89
N SER A 178 1.41 -24.28 -4.60
CA SER A 178 0.85 -24.36 -5.95
C SER A 178 1.90 -24.59 -7.04
N GLU A 179 3.18 -24.23 -6.78
CA GLU A 179 4.29 -24.38 -7.74
C GLU A 179 5.12 -25.66 -7.56
N GLY A 180 4.70 -26.58 -6.70
CA GLY A 180 5.37 -27.88 -6.54
C GLY A 180 6.79 -27.81 -5.94
N LEU A 181 7.14 -26.72 -5.29
CA LEU A 181 8.42 -26.56 -4.58
C LEU A 181 8.36 -27.32 -3.24
N GLN A 182 9.37 -28.16 -2.99
CA GLN A 182 9.41 -29.15 -1.93
C GLN A 182 8.97 -28.65 -0.55
N GLU A 183 8.32 -29.57 0.18
CA GLU A 183 7.56 -29.41 1.45
C GLU A 183 8.36 -28.93 2.68
N ASP A 184 9.67 -28.70 2.60
CA ASP A 184 10.52 -28.51 3.79
C ASP A 184 10.58 -27.08 4.36
N ALA A 185 9.78 -26.16 3.90
CA ALA A 185 9.66 -24.84 4.52
C ALA A 185 8.22 -24.32 4.45
N GLU A 186 7.52 -24.35 5.57
CA GLU A 186 6.40 -23.43 5.85
C GLU A 186 6.90 -21.98 5.85
N LYS A 187 7.44 -21.52 4.73
CA LYS A 187 7.82 -20.14 4.56
C LYS A 187 6.67 -19.44 3.84
N PHE A 188 5.83 -18.80 4.62
CA PHE A 188 4.92 -17.79 4.08
C PHE A 188 5.72 -16.73 3.33
N LEU A 189 5.20 -16.28 2.20
CA LEU A 189 5.76 -15.10 1.54
C LEU A 189 5.62 -13.90 2.48
N PRO A 190 6.62 -13.01 2.52
CA PRO A 190 6.47 -11.74 3.20
C PRO A 190 5.24 -11.00 2.70
N LEU A 191 4.53 -10.35 3.61
CA LEU A 191 3.39 -9.49 3.30
C LEU A 191 3.77 -8.04 3.56
N TYR A 192 3.69 -7.21 2.53
CA TYR A 192 3.75 -5.77 2.68
C TYR A 192 2.31 -5.24 2.79
N ILE A 193 2.06 -4.35 3.75
CA ILE A 193 0.73 -3.77 3.97
C ILE A 193 0.80 -2.27 3.66
N SER A 194 -0.06 -1.81 2.77
CA SER A 194 -0.26 -0.39 2.46
C SER A 194 -1.68 0.03 2.84
N VAL A 195 -1.79 1.18 3.50
CA VAL A 195 -3.09 1.70 3.94
C VAL A 195 -3.21 3.15 3.52
N ASP A 196 -4.15 3.45 2.61
CA ASP A 196 -4.65 4.80 2.44
C ASP A 196 -5.79 5.04 3.45
N LYS A 197 -5.72 6.16 4.16
CA LYS A 197 -6.71 6.49 5.20
C LYS A 197 -8.08 6.83 4.64
N ASP A 198 -8.21 7.07 3.35
CA ASP A 198 -9.49 7.36 2.71
C ASP A 198 -10.41 6.13 2.60
N VAL A 199 -9.87 4.92 2.83
CA VAL A 199 -10.67 3.69 3.02
C VAL A 199 -11.49 3.71 4.30
N LEU A 200 -11.08 4.54 5.28
CA LEU A 200 -11.76 4.65 6.57
C LEU A 200 -13.03 5.49 6.44
N CYS A 201 -14.02 5.21 7.27
CA CYS A 201 -15.22 6.04 7.32
C CYS A 201 -14.90 7.46 7.86
N THR A 202 -15.74 8.43 7.51
CA THR A 202 -15.55 9.84 7.89
C THR A 202 -15.59 10.08 9.39
N GLU A 203 -16.12 9.14 10.17
CA GLU A 203 -16.16 9.19 11.64
C GLU A 203 -14.79 8.88 12.26
N ASP A 204 -13.98 8.06 11.56
CA ASP A 204 -12.68 7.60 12.05
C ASP A 204 -11.50 8.39 11.44
N ALA A 205 -11.65 8.90 10.21
CA ALA A 205 -10.67 9.75 9.57
C ALA A 205 -11.32 10.81 8.68
N GLN A 206 -10.76 12.01 8.66
CA GLN A 206 -11.09 13.04 7.68
C GLN A 206 -9.93 13.17 6.71
N THR A 207 -10.20 13.00 5.42
CA THR A 207 -9.20 13.14 4.36
C THR A 207 -9.61 14.22 3.37
N THR A 208 -8.68 14.77 2.61
CA THR A 208 -8.95 15.81 1.62
C THR A 208 -9.39 15.26 0.27
N TRP A 209 -9.14 13.98 0.01
CA TRP A 209 -9.64 13.27 -1.16
C TRP A 209 -11.06 12.78 -0.89
N SER A 210 -11.89 12.72 -1.92
CA SER A 210 -13.30 12.36 -1.80
C SER A 210 -13.47 11.04 -1.05
N GLN A 211 -13.76 11.18 0.24
CA GLN A 211 -14.28 10.09 1.05
C GLN A 211 -15.71 9.81 0.59
N GLU A 212 -15.87 8.90 -0.32
CA GLU A 212 -17.11 8.22 -0.45
C GLU A 212 -17.16 7.17 0.65
N ILE A 213 -17.93 7.49 1.69
CA ILE A 213 -18.46 6.66 2.77
C ILE A 213 -17.91 5.22 2.80
N GLY A 214 -16.63 5.06 3.02
CA GLY A 214 -16.04 3.79 3.42
C GLY A 214 -16.44 3.51 4.86
N ARG A 215 -16.92 2.31 5.17
CA ARG A 215 -17.31 1.90 6.53
C ARG A 215 -16.34 0.89 7.11
N ALA A 216 -15.06 1.09 6.96
CA ALA A 216 -14.09 0.39 7.78
C ALA A 216 -13.84 1.24 9.02
N SER A 217 -14.39 0.85 10.16
CA SER A 217 -14.15 1.53 11.42
C SER A 217 -12.74 1.21 11.93
N CYS A 218 -12.01 2.20 12.46
CA CYS A 218 -10.75 1.98 13.17
C CYS A 218 -10.89 1.05 14.40
N ARG A 219 -12.12 0.77 14.84
CA ARG A 219 -12.41 -0.18 15.91
C ARG A 219 -12.35 -1.64 15.46
N GLU A 220 -12.37 -1.89 14.16
CA GLU A 220 -12.28 -3.21 13.54
C GLU A 220 -10.83 -3.64 13.34
N ARG A 221 -9.92 -3.16 14.17
CA ARG A 221 -8.52 -3.55 14.11
C ARG A 221 -8.31 -5.00 14.55
N VAL A 222 -7.60 -5.67 13.71
CA VAL A 222 -6.87 -6.92 13.92
C VAL A 222 -6.27 -7.06 15.32
#